data_2f39883bee293b143d76f383725189e8
#
_entry.id   2f39883bee293b143d76f383725189e8
#
_cell.length_a   1.000
_cell.length_b   1.000
_cell.length_c   1.000
_cell.angle_alpha   90.00
_cell.angle_beta   90.00
_cell.angle_gamma   90.00
#
_symmetry.space_group_name_H-M   'P 1'
#
loop_
_entity.id
_entity.type
_entity.pdbx_description
1 polymer ?
#
loop_
_entity_poly.entity_id
_entity_poly.type
_entity_poly.pdbx_seq_one_letter_code
_entity_poly.pdbx_strand_id
1 'polypeptide(L)'
;MKCDQVDPQGQQLANRQATGPSQSLSTELSATRRRLVAAGGGVAALSALGFPAIVSGQQEKIRLGHLTPMTGFLGALGEYAVMGIRMAAEEINASGGVMGRQLEILSEDSVNPSVGSSKAQRMIERDGVVALLGEISSASALTISQVAARNKKLFMSIGARSDELRGKNCNKYTFYIDIPNTVMVNAVGQALLRDNMVKGKKFFSLTADYLFGHDLLKVSKKFFSANGGTLIGDELVATDVTDFSPYLLKVRQAKPDVVCSNLAGNQVTTFLKQYAEFGLPYPFIGFNLNTADAWAAGAENFAGIWPTVWHHDLTTPGSKTFVANFTKKYNKIPENHAWIEYVTLKIVAQAMNETKSTDSEKLIAYFEKGTEFDILKARKGYFRAWDHQLMQEAYPFTAKPK
;
A
#
# COMPACT_ATOMS: atom_id res chain seq x y z
N MET A 1 -13.64 4.69 -18.06
CA MET A 1 -14.63 4.16 -17.08
C MET A 1 -14.28 4.80 -15.77
N LYS A 2 -15.18 5.51 -15.10
CA LYS A 2 -14.91 6.01 -13.74
C LYS A 2 -15.10 4.86 -12.76
N CYS A 3 -14.36 4.86 -11.65
CA CYS A 3 -14.46 3.84 -10.60
C CYS A 3 -15.90 3.63 -10.04
N ASP A 4 -16.80 4.58 -10.25
CA ASP A 4 -18.22 4.53 -9.84
C ASP A 4 -19.13 3.60 -10.69
N GLN A 5 -18.66 3.05 -11.80
CA GLN A 5 -19.50 2.29 -12.75
C GLN A 5 -19.37 0.77 -12.66
N VAL A 6 -18.68 0.24 -11.66
CA VAL A 6 -18.58 -1.20 -11.44
C VAL A 6 -19.47 -1.58 -10.26
N ASP A 7 -20.70 -2.04 -10.58
CA ASP A 7 -21.61 -2.66 -9.61
C ASP A 7 -21.02 -4.01 -9.15
N PRO A 8 -20.82 -4.24 -7.83
CA PRO A 8 -20.23 -5.49 -7.32
C PRO A 8 -21.15 -6.70 -7.37
N GLN A 9 -22.40 -6.56 -7.82
CA GLN A 9 -23.39 -7.64 -7.79
C GLN A 9 -24.12 -7.82 -9.12
N GLY A 10 -23.48 -8.51 -10.05
CA GLY A 10 -24.16 -9.11 -11.21
C GLY A 10 -24.91 -10.40 -10.83
N GLN A 11 -25.91 -10.34 -9.97
CA GLN A 11 -26.89 -11.40 -9.82
C GLN A 11 -28.29 -10.81 -9.66
N GLN A 12 -29.09 -11.01 -10.70
CA GLN A 12 -30.54 -10.80 -10.66
C GLN A 12 -31.17 -11.74 -9.63
N LEU A 13 -31.75 -11.18 -8.58
CA LEU A 13 -32.68 -11.90 -7.73
C LEU A 13 -34.13 -11.55 -8.18
N ALA A 14 -34.75 -12.55 -8.75
CA ALA A 14 -36.16 -12.56 -9.10
C ALA A 14 -37.04 -12.35 -7.85
N ASN A 15 -37.99 -11.42 -7.98
CA ASN A 15 -39.07 -11.15 -7.06
C ASN A 15 -39.81 -12.43 -6.62
N ARG A 16 -39.88 -12.70 -5.33
CA ARG A 16 -40.99 -13.45 -4.74
C ARG A 16 -41.50 -12.71 -3.48
N GLN A 17 -42.66 -12.14 -3.64
CA GLN A 17 -43.53 -11.68 -2.56
C GLN A 17 -44.03 -12.91 -1.75
N ALA A 18 -43.98 -12.84 -0.43
CA ALA A 18 -44.81 -13.64 0.42
C ALA A 18 -45.24 -12.80 1.64
N THR A 19 -46.53 -12.66 1.78
CA THR A 19 -47.32 -11.92 2.77
C THR A 19 -47.47 -12.67 4.10
N GLY A 20 -47.34 -11.95 5.21
CA GLY A 20 -48.10 -11.96 6.47
C GLY A 20 -47.79 -13.03 7.53
N PRO A 21 -48.34 -12.93 8.76
CA PRO A 21 -48.65 -11.72 9.50
C PRO A 21 -48.07 -11.69 10.95
N SER A 22 -48.24 -10.53 11.58
CA SER A 22 -47.97 -10.13 12.96
C SER A 22 -48.37 -11.08 14.07
N GLN A 23 -47.58 -11.13 15.15
CA GLN A 23 -48.08 -11.26 16.53
C GLN A 23 -47.23 -10.49 17.52
N SER A 24 -47.87 -9.57 18.21
CA SER A 24 -47.45 -8.82 19.38
C SER A 24 -47.42 -9.69 20.63
N LEU A 25 -46.44 -9.51 21.49
CA LEU A 25 -46.57 -9.83 22.91
C LEU A 25 -45.78 -8.81 23.74
N SER A 26 -46.56 -7.98 24.39
CA SER A 26 -46.20 -7.11 25.50
C SER A 26 -46.03 -7.93 26.79
N THR A 27 -45.00 -7.64 27.58
CA THR A 27 -45.08 -7.87 29.02
C THR A 27 -44.25 -6.82 29.76
N GLU A 28 -44.97 -6.04 30.54
CA GLU A 28 -44.46 -5.13 31.58
C GLU A 28 -43.94 -5.91 32.79
N LEU A 29 -43.27 -5.20 33.65
CA LEU A 29 -43.11 -5.27 35.11
C LEU A 29 -41.65 -5.10 35.49
N SER A 30 -41.21 -4.34 36.47
CA SER A 30 -41.82 -3.43 37.45
C SER A 30 -40.67 -2.73 38.19
N ALA A 31 -40.92 -1.53 38.62
CA ALA A 31 -40.07 -0.72 39.45
C ALA A 31 -39.90 -1.26 40.87
N THR A 32 -38.71 -1.16 41.45
CA THR A 32 -38.58 -1.16 42.92
C THR A 32 -37.61 -0.04 43.36
N ARG A 33 -38.22 0.98 43.94
CA ARG A 33 -37.58 2.02 44.76
C ARG A 33 -37.09 1.42 46.08
N ARG A 34 -35.89 1.79 46.52
CA ARG A 34 -35.63 1.99 47.96
C ARG A 34 -34.74 3.21 48.20
N ARG A 35 -35.36 4.15 48.89
CA ARG A 35 -34.71 5.29 49.53
C ARG A 35 -33.99 4.81 50.81
N LEU A 36 -32.85 5.43 51.09
CA LEU A 36 -32.40 5.61 52.49
C LEU A 36 -31.81 7.02 52.65
N VAL A 37 -32.23 7.61 53.75
CA VAL A 37 -32.17 9.02 54.14
C VAL A 37 -30.98 9.25 55.07
N ALA A 38 -30.28 10.35 54.84
CA ALA A 38 -29.66 11.33 55.72
C ALA A 38 -29.11 10.96 57.12
N ALA A 39 -27.94 11.44 57.41
CA ALA A 39 -27.73 12.42 58.52
C ALA A 39 -26.24 12.79 58.65
N GLY A 40 -26.00 14.09 58.95
CA GLY A 40 -24.92 14.49 59.81
C GLY A 40 -23.93 15.54 59.26
N GLY A 41 -24.15 16.75 59.50
CA GLY A 41 -23.55 18.03 59.43
C GLY A 41 -22.07 18.17 59.74
N GLY A 42 -21.48 19.22 59.18
CA GLY A 42 -20.18 19.75 59.52
C GLY A 42 -19.82 20.91 58.60
N VAL A 43 -20.05 22.10 59.08
CA VAL A 43 -19.67 23.40 58.44
C VAL A 43 -18.16 23.54 58.48
N ALA A 44 -17.52 23.75 57.32
CA ALA A 44 -16.26 24.46 57.22
C ALA A 44 -16.24 25.21 55.89
N ALA A 45 -16.49 26.50 55.94
CA ALA A 45 -16.29 27.41 54.83
C ALA A 45 -14.79 27.62 54.64
N LEU A 46 -14.26 27.23 53.52
CA LEU A 46 -12.96 27.63 53.01
C LEU A 46 -13.18 28.15 51.60
N SER A 47 -12.93 29.42 51.44
CA SER A 47 -12.96 30.26 50.25
C SER A 47 -12.33 29.55 49.05
N ALA A 48 -13.19 29.14 48.12
CA ALA A 48 -12.77 28.66 46.81
C ALA A 48 -12.40 29.84 45.92
N LEU A 49 -11.13 30.08 45.75
CA LEU A 49 -10.61 30.68 44.52
C LEU A 49 -10.86 29.66 43.41
N GLY A 50 -11.99 29.81 42.73
CA GLY A 50 -12.34 29.01 41.59
C GLY A 50 -11.42 29.29 40.41
N PHE A 51 -10.31 28.55 40.31
CA PHE A 51 -9.71 28.32 39.03
C PHE A 51 -10.66 27.42 38.22
N PRO A 52 -11.13 27.87 37.04
CA PRO A 52 -11.81 26.97 36.18
C PRO A 52 -10.82 25.83 35.86
N ALA A 53 -11.02 24.65 36.44
CA ALA A 53 -10.39 23.45 35.94
C ALA A 53 -10.88 23.35 34.51
N ILE A 54 -10.04 23.74 33.56
CA ILE A 54 -10.21 23.39 32.17
C ILE A 54 -10.03 21.86 32.18
N VAL A 55 -11.14 21.15 32.36
CA VAL A 55 -11.23 19.73 32.00
C VAL A 55 -11.03 19.73 30.49
N SER A 56 -9.78 19.76 30.07
CA SER A 56 -9.40 19.43 28.71
C SER A 56 -9.83 17.97 28.51
N GLY A 57 -11.11 17.79 28.15
CA GLY A 57 -11.61 16.50 27.72
C GLY A 57 -10.69 16.04 26.59
N GLN A 58 -9.87 15.02 26.87
CA GLN A 58 -8.96 14.45 25.88
C GLN A 58 -9.84 14.01 24.71
N GLN A 59 -9.80 14.78 23.62
CA GLN A 59 -10.61 14.45 22.44
C GLN A 59 -10.29 13.03 22.00
N GLU A 60 -11.33 12.25 21.69
CA GLU A 60 -11.16 10.89 21.23
C GLU A 60 -10.17 10.83 20.06
N LYS A 61 -9.21 9.92 20.12
CA LYS A 61 -8.19 9.74 19.08
C LYS A 61 -8.85 9.40 17.73
N ILE A 62 -8.21 9.78 16.64
CA ILE A 62 -8.56 9.34 15.30
C ILE A 62 -7.83 8.02 15.05
N ARG A 63 -8.56 6.91 14.93
CA ARG A 63 -8.01 5.58 14.67
C ARG A 63 -7.93 5.30 13.19
N LEU A 64 -6.75 4.86 12.73
CA LEU A 64 -6.49 4.41 11.36
C LEU A 64 -6.01 2.97 11.39
N GLY A 65 -6.61 2.11 10.56
CA GLY A 65 -6.15 0.74 10.39
C GLY A 65 -5.00 0.69 9.39
N HIS A 66 -3.93 0.00 9.75
CA HIS A 66 -2.77 -0.21 8.89
C HIS A 66 -2.52 -1.70 8.70
N LEU A 67 -2.65 -2.19 7.47
CA LEU A 67 -2.45 -3.59 7.10
C LEU A 67 -1.30 -3.68 6.11
N THR A 68 -0.28 -4.46 6.45
CA THR A 68 0.89 -4.70 5.60
C THR A 68 1.46 -6.08 5.87
N PRO A 69 2.08 -6.77 4.91
CA PRO A 69 2.74 -8.04 5.17
C PRO A 69 3.96 -7.83 6.07
N MET A 70 3.93 -8.30 7.30
CA MET A 70 5.05 -8.25 8.26
C MET A 70 5.83 -9.56 8.30
N THR A 71 5.30 -10.60 7.65
CA THR A 71 5.89 -11.93 7.52
C THR A 71 5.86 -12.41 6.06
N GLY A 72 6.50 -13.55 5.78
CA GLY A 72 6.56 -14.13 4.45
C GLY A 72 7.47 -13.37 3.48
N PHE A 73 7.30 -13.60 2.19
CA PHE A 73 8.22 -13.11 1.14
C PHE A 73 8.26 -11.58 0.97
N LEU A 74 7.26 -10.85 1.46
CA LEU A 74 7.19 -9.39 1.48
C LEU A 74 7.49 -8.79 2.86
N GLY A 75 7.78 -9.61 3.88
CA GLY A 75 7.90 -9.17 5.27
C GLY A 75 8.95 -8.09 5.50
N ALA A 76 10.10 -8.19 4.84
CA ALA A 76 11.15 -7.18 4.93
C ALA A 76 10.69 -5.78 4.45
N LEU A 77 9.82 -5.72 3.45
CA LEU A 77 9.22 -4.48 2.95
C LEU A 77 8.19 -3.93 3.93
N GLY A 78 7.40 -4.81 4.54
CA GLY A 78 6.43 -4.44 5.57
C GLY A 78 7.07 -3.86 6.83
N GLU A 79 8.27 -4.31 7.21
CA GLU A 79 9.04 -3.69 8.30
C GLU A 79 9.28 -2.20 8.03
N TYR A 80 9.71 -1.84 6.82
CA TYR A 80 9.92 -0.45 6.43
C TYR A 80 8.62 0.34 6.37
N ALA A 81 7.53 -0.27 5.89
CA ALA A 81 6.20 0.34 5.88
C ALA A 81 5.75 0.74 7.30
N VAL A 82 5.89 -0.18 8.27
CA VAL A 82 5.57 0.09 9.69
C VAL A 82 6.43 1.23 10.26
N MET A 83 7.73 1.26 9.94
CA MET A 83 8.61 2.35 10.39
C MET A 83 8.18 3.69 9.80
N GLY A 84 7.83 3.73 8.50
CA GLY A 84 7.41 4.94 7.80
C GLY A 84 6.12 5.55 8.38
N ILE A 85 5.08 4.73 8.52
CA ILE A 85 3.79 5.23 9.04
C ILE A 85 3.89 5.65 10.51
N ARG A 86 4.67 4.92 11.32
CA ARG A 86 4.90 5.27 12.73
C ARG A 86 5.61 6.63 12.87
N MET A 87 6.66 6.84 12.07
CA MET A 87 7.38 8.12 12.08
C MET A 87 6.46 9.28 11.70
N ALA A 88 5.64 9.13 10.64
CA ALA A 88 4.68 10.13 10.24
C ALA A 88 3.64 10.42 11.32
N ALA A 89 3.10 9.38 11.97
CA ALA A 89 2.12 9.54 13.05
C ALA A 89 2.69 10.29 14.25
N GLU A 90 3.92 9.99 14.66
CA GLU A 90 4.59 10.68 15.75
C GLU A 90 4.83 12.17 15.45
N GLU A 91 5.29 12.49 14.22
CA GLU A 91 5.50 13.88 13.79
C GLU A 91 4.17 14.67 13.75
N ILE A 92 3.11 14.08 13.20
CA ILE A 92 1.78 14.69 13.15
C ILE A 92 1.26 14.94 14.58
N ASN A 93 1.38 13.94 15.44
CA ASN A 93 0.93 14.03 16.83
C ASN A 93 1.73 15.08 17.63
N ALA A 94 3.04 15.15 17.43
CA ALA A 94 3.88 16.18 18.05
C ALA A 94 3.53 17.60 17.58
N SER A 95 2.99 17.73 16.36
CA SER A 95 2.54 19.01 15.78
C SER A 95 1.09 19.38 16.14
N GLY A 96 0.48 18.69 17.10
CA GLY A 96 -0.90 18.96 17.56
C GLY A 96 -1.96 18.02 16.99
N GLY A 97 -1.55 17.00 16.21
CA GLY A 97 -2.46 15.99 15.66
C GLY A 97 -3.26 16.47 14.46
N VAL A 98 -4.38 15.83 14.21
CA VAL A 98 -5.32 16.14 13.13
C VAL A 98 -6.60 16.71 13.73
N MET A 99 -6.97 17.92 13.33
CA MET A 99 -8.11 18.65 13.90
C MET A 99 -8.02 18.77 15.44
N GLY A 100 -6.80 18.88 16.01
CA GLY A 100 -6.56 18.90 17.45
C GLY A 100 -6.62 17.53 18.15
N ARG A 101 -6.81 16.44 17.41
CA ARG A 101 -6.93 15.08 17.92
C ARG A 101 -5.68 14.27 17.58
N GLN A 102 -5.23 13.41 18.49
CA GLN A 102 -4.11 12.51 18.25
C GLN A 102 -4.51 11.39 17.28
N LEU A 103 -3.58 11.02 16.40
CA LEU A 103 -3.70 9.80 15.56
C LEU A 103 -3.30 8.56 16.37
N GLU A 104 -4.04 7.49 16.19
CA GLU A 104 -3.71 6.13 16.66
C GLU A 104 -3.68 5.17 15.48
N ILE A 105 -2.51 4.59 15.21
CA ILE A 105 -2.32 3.66 14.10
C ILE A 105 -2.39 2.22 14.62
N LEU A 106 -3.37 1.46 14.16
CA LEU A 106 -3.51 0.04 14.48
C LEU A 106 -2.82 -0.76 13.35
N SER A 107 -1.56 -1.13 13.57
CA SER A 107 -0.76 -1.87 12.57
C SER A 107 -0.83 -3.36 12.80
N GLU A 108 -1.19 -4.12 11.77
CA GLU A 108 -1.25 -5.57 11.80
C GLU A 108 -0.73 -6.24 10.52
N ASP A 109 -0.19 -7.45 10.71
CA ASP A 109 0.25 -8.28 9.59
C ASP A 109 -0.94 -8.76 8.76
N SER A 110 -0.94 -8.45 7.47
CA SER A 110 -1.97 -8.92 6.53
C SER A 110 -1.82 -10.41 6.19
N VAL A 111 -0.63 -10.98 6.33
CA VAL A 111 -0.27 -12.39 6.09
C VAL A 111 -0.62 -12.89 4.67
N ASN A 112 -1.90 -12.87 4.32
CA ASN A 112 -2.46 -13.30 3.03
C ASN A 112 -3.83 -12.62 2.78
N PRO A 113 -4.44 -12.77 1.58
CA PRO A 113 -5.70 -12.11 1.25
C PRO A 113 -6.87 -12.39 2.20
N SER A 114 -6.99 -13.63 2.70
CA SER A 114 -8.08 -14.01 3.62
C SER A 114 -7.91 -13.36 5.00
N VAL A 115 -6.69 -13.44 5.56
CA VAL A 115 -6.37 -12.84 6.86
C VAL A 115 -6.47 -11.31 6.77
N GLY A 116 -5.92 -10.70 5.72
CA GLY A 116 -5.96 -9.25 5.50
C GLY A 116 -7.39 -8.73 5.43
N SER A 117 -8.28 -9.40 4.66
CA SER A 117 -9.69 -9.00 4.56
C SER A 117 -10.45 -9.16 5.89
N SER A 118 -10.20 -10.25 6.63
CA SER A 118 -10.83 -10.48 7.94
C SER A 118 -10.41 -9.42 8.97
N LYS A 119 -9.12 -9.05 8.98
CA LYS A 119 -8.60 -7.99 9.84
C LYS A 119 -9.16 -6.62 9.45
N ALA A 120 -9.24 -6.31 8.16
CA ALA A 120 -9.85 -5.08 7.67
C ALA A 120 -11.30 -4.94 8.13
N GLN A 121 -12.10 -6.02 8.03
CA GLN A 121 -13.48 -6.04 8.50
C GLN A 121 -13.57 -5.77 10.02
N ARG A 122 -12.73 -6.46 10.81
CA ARG A 122 -12.69 -6.27 12.25
C ARG A 122 -12.29 -4.84 12.64
N MET A 123 -11.24 -4.29 12.02
CA MET A 123 -10.77 -2.92 12.27
C MET A 123 -11.87 -1.89 12.03
N ILE A 124 -12.68 -2.07 10.98
CA ILE A 124 -13.80 -1.18 10.66
C ILE A 124 -14.93 -1.33 11.67
N GLU A 125 -15.36 -2.58 11.95
CA GLU A 125 -16.60 -2.84 12.70
C GLU A 125 -16.42 -2.78 14.23
N ARG A 126 -15.24 -3.19 14.72
CA ARG A 126 -15.00 -3.32 16.17
C ARG A 126 -14.03 -2.29 16.71
N ASP A 127 -12.94 -2.02 15.96
CA ASP A 127 -11.88 -1.16 16.44
C ASP A 127 -12.16 0.33 16.11
N GLY A 128 -13.20 0.60 15.29
CA GLY A 128 -13.69 1.95 15.01
C GLY A 128 -12.73 2.79 14.17
N VAL A 129 -11.96 2.17 13.27
CA VAL A 129 -11.07 2.91 12.37
C VAL A 129 -11.87 3.72 11.35
N VAL A 130 -11.42 4.93 11.06
CA VAL A 130 -12.08 5.84 10.12
C VAL A 130 -11.64 5.58 8.68
N ALA A 131 -10.43 5.06 8.47
CA ALA A 131 -9.89 4.68 7.18
C ALA A 131 -8.88 3.54 7.33
N LEU A 132 -8.59 2.84 6.22
CA LEU A 132 -7.55 1.82 6.10
C LEU A 132 -6.39 2.38 5.27
N LEU A 133 -5.16 2.03 5.66
CA LEU A 133 -3.92 2.33 4.95
C LEU A 133 -3.11 1.05 4.81
N GLY A 134 -2.22 1.04 3.84
CA GLY A 134 -1.24 -0.03 3.73
C GLY A 134 -1.44 -0.90 2.50
N GLU A 135 -0.97 -2.06 2.60
CA GLU A 135 -0.93 -3.24 1.76
C GLU A 135 0.01 -3.15 0.55
N ILE A 136 0.97 -4.07 0.55
CA ILE A 136 1.98 -4.23 -0.51
C ILE A 136 1.54 -5.29 -1.52
N SER A 137 0.91 -6.38 -1.06
CA SER A 137 0.44 -7.46 -1.92
C SER A 137 -0.79 -7.06 -2.73
N SER A 138 -0.70 -7.14 -4.07
CA SER A 138 -1.86 -6.85 -4.93
C SER A 138 -3.04 -7.79 -4.68
N ALA A 139 -2.79 -9.03 -4.28
CA ALA A 139 -3.84 -9.99 -3.96
C ALA A 139 -4.58 -9.63 -2.67
N SER A 140 -3.85 -9.26 -1.62
CA SER A 140 -4.45 -8.80 -0.35
C SER A 140 -5.13 -7.44 -0.51
N ALA A 141 -4.51 -6.50 -1.25
CA ALA A 141 -5.11 -5.20 -1.54
C ALA A 141 -6.46 -5.33 -2.25
N LEU A 142 -6.61 -6.30 -3.17
CA LEU A 142 -7.88 -6.58 -3.83
C LEU A 142 -8.96 -6.95 -2.82
N THR A 143 -8.71 -7.86 -1.91
CA THR A 143 -9.70 -8.31 -0.92
C THR A 143 -10.01 -7.23 0.11
N ILE A 144 -8.99 -6.50 0.58
CA ILE A 144 -9.15 -5.36 1.50
C ILE A 144 -9.96 -4.24 0.84
N SER A 145 -9.71 -3.93 -0.43
CA SER A 145 -10.45 -2.90 -1.18
C SER A 145 -11.94 -3.23 -1.28
N GLN A 146 -12.29 -4.50 -1.45
CA GLN A 146 -13.68 -4.97 -1.45
C GLN A 146 -14.34 -4.81 -0.07
N VAL A 147 -13.60 -5.09 1.01
CA VAL A 147 -14.09 -4.85 2.39
C VAL A 147 -14.32 -3.36 2.61
N ALA A 148 -13.37 -2.52 2.25
CA ALA A 148 -13.47 -1.06 2.37
C ALA A 148 -14.68 -0.52 1.60
N ALA A 149 -14.89 -0.96 0.36
CA ALA A 149 -16.02 -0.55 -0.48
C ALA A 149 -17.37 -0.94 0.13
N ARG A 150 -17.53 -2.18 0.60
CA ARG A 150 -18.79 -2.63 1.25
C ARG A 150 -19.13 -1.80 2.49
N ASN A 151 -18.11 -1.38 3.24
CA ASN A 151 -18.25 -0.59 4.46
C ASN A 151 -18.18 0.92 4.22
N LYS A 152 -18.07 1.38 2.98
CA LYS A 152 -17.92 2.80 2.60
C LYS A 152 -16.78 3.49 3.37
N LYS A 153 -15.64 2.81 3.50
CA LYS A 153 -14.44 3.30 4.18
C LYS A 153 -13.33 3.55 3.18
N LEU A 154 -12.67 4.69 3.32
CA LEU A 154 -11.48 5.02 2.54
C LEU A 154 -10.38 3.98 2.76
N PHE A 155 -9.78 3.50 1.68
CA PHE A 155 -8.58 2.67 1.69
C PHE A 155 -7.48 3.29 0.84
N MET A 156 -6.33 3.57 1.44
CA MET A 156 -5.13 4.07 0.76
C MET A 156 -4.17 2.90 0.54
N SER A 157 -4.17 2.34 -0.66
CA SER A 157 -3.32 1.21 -1.04
C SER A 157 -1.93 1.70 -1.43
N ILE A 158 -0.87 1.30 -0.69
CA ILE A 158 0.44 1.93 -0.79
C ILE A 158 1.42 1.21 -1.73
N GLY A 159 1.36 -0.11 -1.87
CA GLY A 159 2.36 -0.88 -2.61
C GLY A 159 1.81 -1.87 -3.62
N ALA A 160 0.49 -1.96 -3.76
CA ALA A 160 -0.16 -2.86 -4.70
C ALA A 160 -0.10 -2.31 -6.13
N ARG A 161 0.66 -2.97 -7.01
CA ARG A 161 1.04 -2.46 -8.33
C ARG A 161 0.24 -3.03 -9.51
N SER A 162 -0.58 -4.09 -9.32
CA SER A 162 -1.36 -4.66 -10.42
C SER A 162 -2.30 -3.64 -11.06
N ASP A 163 -2.27 -3.53 -12.39
CA ASP A 163 -3.17 -2.66 -13.16
C ASP A 163 -4.64 -3.09 -13.01
N GLU A 164 -4.89 -4.35 -12.70
CA GLU A 164 -6.25 -4.87 -12.52
C GLU A 164 -7.01 -4.21 -11.37
N LEU A 165 -6.28 -3.71 -10.37
CA LEU A 165 -6.87 -2.98 -9.24
C LEU A 165 -7.46 -1.62 -9.66
N ARG A 166 -6.83 -0.98 -10.66
CA ARG A 166 -7.20 0.34 -11.20
C ARG A 166 -8.14 0.23 -12.41
N GLY A 167 -8.29 -1.00 -12.94
CA GLY A 167 -9.15 -1.33 -14.07
C GLY A 167 -10.45 -2.00 -13.62
N LYS A 168 -10.60 -3.29 -13.92
CA LYS A 168 -11.83 -4.06 -13.67
C LYS A 168 -12.26 -4.17 -12.20
N ASN A 169 -11.31 -3.99 -11.27
CA ASN A 169 -11.55 -4.05 -9.83
C ASN A 169 -11.52 -2.67 -9.16
N CYS A 170 -11.53 -1.59 -9.94
CA CYS A 170 -11.59 -0.24 -9.41
C CYS A 170 -12.89 -0.01 -8.63
N ASN A 171 -12.80 0.67 -7.50
CA ASN A 171 -13.96 1.09 -6.73
C ASN A 171 -13.74 2.49 -6.13
N LYS A 172 -14.83 3.15 -5.80
CA LYS A 172 -14.85 4.53 -5.30
C LYS A 172 -14.01 4.76 -4.04
N TYR A 173 -13.87 3.75 -3.19
CA TYR A 173 -13.29 3.92 -1.84
C TYR A 173 -11.79 3.63 -1.78
N THR A 174 -11.16 3.23 -2.89
CA THR A 174 -9.74 2.85 -2.90
C THR A 174 -8.92 3.84 -3.72
N PHE A 175 -7.84 4.35 -3.13
CA PHE A 175 -6.84 5.20 -3.75
C PHE A 175 -5.49 4.47 -3.78
N TYR A 176 -4.73 4.68 -4.85
CA TYR A 176 -3.48 3.96 -5.09
C TYR A 176 -2.31 4.92 -5.08
N ILE A 177 -1.36 4.68 -4.17
CA ILE A 177 -0.21 5.55 -3.99
C ILE A 177 0.97 5.13 -4.87
N ASP A 178 1.30 3.83 -4.89
CA ASP A 178 2.40 3.33 -5.73
C ASP A 178 2.01 3.30 -7.21
N ILE A 179 3.02 3.27 -8.08
CA ILE A 179 2.85 3.24 -9.53
C ILE A 179 2.39 1.86 -10.02
N PRO A 180 1.53 1.80 -11.05
CA PRO A 180 1.05 0.53 -11.61
C PRO A 180 2.10 -0.17 -12.46
N ASN A 181 1.90 -1.48 -12.71
CA ASN A 181 2.78 -2.31 -13.53
C ASN A 181 3.05 -1.69 -14.91
N THR A 182 2.04 -1.12 -15.57
CA THR A 182 2.22 -0.43 -16.87
C THR A 182 3.24 0.70 -16.77
N VAL A 183 3.25 1.48 -15.69
CA VAL A 183 4.22 2.58 -15.52
C VAL A 183 5.63 2.03 -15.26
N MET A 184 5.75 0.95 -14.48
CA MET A 184 7.03 0.30 -14.22
C MET A 184 7.66 -0.26 -15.49
N VAL A 185 6.87 -1.00 -16.29
CA VAL A 185 7.31 -1.55 -17.57
C VAL A 185 7.70 -0.44 -18.54
N ASN A 186 6.93 0.64 -18.62
CA ASN A 186 7.25 1.77 -19.48
C ASN A 186 8.51 2.50 -19.04
N ALA A 187 8.76 2.67 -17.74
CA ALA A 187 9.97 3.33 -17.24
C ALA A 187 11.25 2.59 -17.64
N VAL A 188 11.28 1.27 -17.47
CA VAL A 188 12.40 0.44 -17.95
C VAL A 188 12.39 0.34 -19.48
N GLY A 189 11.22 0.18 -20.08
CA GLY A 189 11.02 0.04 -21.51
C GLY A 189 11.58 1.20 -22.32
N GLN A 190 11.47 2.44 -21.84
CA GLN A 190 12.08 3.61 -22.49
C GLN A 190 13.61 3.48 -22.59
N ALA A 191 14.26 3.00 -21.53
CA ALA A 191 15.70 2.75 -21.55
C ALA A 191 16.05 1.62 -22.54
N LEU A 192 15.30 0.52 -22.53
CA LEU A 192 15.51 -0.60 -23.45
C LEU A 192 15.35 -0.20 -24.92
N LEU A 193 14.35 0.65 -25.23
CA LEU A 193 14.14 1.15 -26.59
C LEU A 193 15.26 2.05 -27.05
N ARG A 194 15.69 2.98 -26.21
CA ARG A 194 16.85 3.86 -26.49
C ARG A 194 18.12 3.06 -26.79
N ASP A 195 18.35 1.98 -26.05
CA ASP A 195 19.54 1.15 -26.13
C ASP A 195 19.41 0.01 -27.16
N ASN A 196 18.33 -0.01 -27.97
CA ASN A 196 18.03 -1.02 -29.00
C ASN A 196 17.96 -2.45 -28.44
N MET A 197 17.51 -2.62 -27.22
CA MET A 197 17.46 -3.92 -26.50
C MET A 197 16.11 -4.63 -26.61
N VAL A 198 15.20 -4.24 -27.52
CA VAL A 198 13.87 -4.86 -27.64
C VAL A 198 13.65 -5.50 -29.02
N LYS A 199 13.85 -4.72 -30.10
CA LYS A 199 13.54 -5.19 -31.46
C LYS A 199 14.38 -6.40 -31.86
N GLY A 200 13.71 -7.49 -32.27
CA GLY A 200 14.33 -8.74 -32.65
C GLY A 200 14.92 -9.57 -31.52
N LYS A 201 14.76 -9.13 -30.24
CA LYS A 201 15.30 -9.85 -29.09
C LYS A 201 14.31 -10.89 -28.54
N LYS A 202 14.87 -11.97 -28.02
CA LYS A 202 14.17 -13.08 -27.35
C LYS A 202 14.26 -12.90 -25.84
N PHE A 203 13.13 -12.77 -25.18
CA PHE A 203 13.02 -12.63 -23.74
C PHE A 203 12.56 -13.93 -23.09
N PHE A 204 13.06 -14.21 -21.89
CA PHE A 204 12.58 -15.28 -21.03
C PHE A 204 12.29 -14.69 -19.65
N SER A 205 11.07 -14.89 -19.11
CA SER A 205 10.68 -14.33 -17.81
C SER A 205 10.64 -15.35 -16.70
N LEU A 206 10.93 -14.88 -15.48
CA LEU A 206 10.61 -15.55 -14.23
C LEU A 206 9.59 -14.67 -13.52
N THR A 207 8.40 -15.22 -13.23
CA THR A 207 7.24 -14.47 -12.81
C THR A 207 6.72 -14.96 -11.47
N ALA A 208 6.56 -14.07 -10.49
CA ALA A 208 5.97 -14.41 -9.20
C ALA A 208 4.54 -14.90 -9.35
N ASP A 209 4.24 -16.09 -8.81
CA ASP A 209 2.97 -16.80 -9.00
C ASP A 209 1.86 -16.24 -8.08
N TYR A 210 1.48 -14.97 -8.31
CA TYR A 210 0.31 -14.35 -7.69
C TYR A 210 -0.17 -13.13 -8.53
N LEU A 211 -1.26 -12.48 -8.12
CA LEU A 211 -1.95 -11.43 -8.90
C LEU A 211 -1.00 -10.37 -9.50
N PHE A 212 -0.03 -9.89 -8.71
CA PHE A 212 0.95 -8.90 -9.19
C PHE A 212 1.79 -9.44 -10.36
N GLY A 213 2.39 -10.62 -10.19
CA GLY A 213 3.28 -11.20 -11.20
C GLY A 213 2.54 -11.55 -12.49
N HIS A 214 1.35 -12.15 -12.39
CA HIS A 214 0.53 -12.48 -13.55
C HIS A 214 0.15 -11.24 -14.38
N ASP A 215 -0.23 -10.15 -13.70
CA ASP A 215 -0.52 -8.89 -14.38
C ASP A 215 0.75 -8.27 -14.98
N LEU A 216 1.87 -8.31 -14.26
CA LEU A 216 3.15 -7.81 -14.75
C LEU A 216 3.65 -8.56 -15.99
N LEU A 217 3.51 -9.90 -16.01
CA LEU A 217 3.77 -10.74 -17.19
C LEU A 217 2.92 -10.30 -18.39
N LYS A 218 1.63 -10.10 -18.18
CA LYS A 218 0.71 -9.63 -19.22
C LYS A 218 1.15 -8.28 -19.80
N VAL A 219 1.53 -7.33 -18.93
CA VAL A 219 1.97 -5.99 -19.34
C VAL A 219 3.31 -6.05 -20.07
N SER A 220 4.30 -6.78 -19.53
CA SER A 220 5.62 -6.91 -20.13
C SER A 220 5.57 -7.64 -21.49
N LYS A 221 4.78 -8.70 -21.60
CA LYS A 221 4.54 -9.41 -22.87
C LYS A 221 3.95 -8.49 -23.93
N LYS A 222 2.96 -7.67 -23.55
CA LYS A 222 2.37 -6.66 -24.44
C LYS A 222 3.41 -5.63 -24.89
N PHE A 223 4.25 -5.16 -23.97
CA PHE A 223 5.32 -4.21 -24.29
C PHE A 223 6.32 -4.81 -25.27
N PHE A 224 6.83 -6.02 -25.03
CA PHE A 224 7.78 -6.68 -25.93
C PHE A 224 7.20 -6.86 -27.32
N SER A 225 6.01 -7.44 -27.44
CA SER A 225 5.38 -7.70 -28.75
C SER A 225 5.08 -6.42 -29.52
N ALA A 226 4.65 -5.34 -28.86
CA ALA A 226 4.39 -4.05 -29.48
C ALA A 226 5.65 -3.39 -30.04
N ASN A 227 6.83 -3.74 -29.50
CA ASN A 227 8.11 -3.16 -29.88
C ASN A 227 9.04 -4.14 -30.64
N GLY A 228 8.48 -5.25 -31.17
CA GLY A 228 9.19 -6.21 -31.99
C GLY A 228 10.10 -7.18 -31.25
N GLY A 229 9.95 -7.30 -29.93
CA GLY A 229 10.55 -8.34 -29.12
C GLY A 229 9.64 -9.58 -28.99
N THR A 230 10.19 -10.73 -28.62
CA THR A 230 9.45 -11.98 -28.46
C THR A 230 9.71 -12.59 -27.10
N LEU A 231 8.67 -12.85 -26.34
CA LEU A 231 8.75 -13.67 -25.11
C LEU A 231 8.73 -15.14 -25.53
N ILE A 232 9.87 -15.83 -25.38
CA ILE A 232 10.06 -17.24 -25.80
C ILE A 232 9.75 -18.24 -24.70
N GLY A 233 9.65 -17.79 -23.45
CA GLY A 233 9.29 -18.61 -22.30
C GLY A 233 9.01 -17.76 -21.06
N ASP A 234 8.24 -18.35 -20.15
CA ASP A 234 7.95 -17.80 -18.83
C ASP A 234 7.85 -18.95 -17.82
N GLU A 235 8.37 -18.74 -16.63
CA GLU A 235 8.24 -19.67 -15.51
C GLU A 235 7.57 -18.99 -14.35
N LEU A 236 6.47 -19.56 -13.89
CA LEU A 236 5.81 -19.13 -12.66
C LEU A 236 6.60 -19.64 -11.45
N VAL A 237 6.95 -18.75 -10.56
CA VAL A 237 7.73 -19.00 -9.35
C VAL A 237 6.84 -18.79 -8.14
N ALA A 238 6.52 -19.88 -7.41
CA ALA A 238 5.73 -19.79 -6.19
C ALA A 238 6.43 -18.87 -5.15
N THR A 239 5.65 -18.18 -4.33
CA THR A 239 6.16 -17.11 -3.44
C THR A 239 7.07 -17.59 -2.32
N ASP A 240 7.10 -18.87 -2.04
CA ASP A 240 7.92 -19.57 -1.05
C ASP A 240 9.20 -20.22 -1.63
N VAL A 241 9.43 -20.09 -2.94
CA VAL A 241 10.63 -20.65 -3.60
C VAL A 241 11.89 -19.96 -3.09
N THR A 242 12.84 -20.77 -2.66
CA THR A 242 14.19 -20.36 -2.23
C THR A 242 15.32 -20.91 -3.08
N ASP A 243 15.04 -21.90 -3.96
CA ASP A 243 16.00 -22.47 -4.91
C ASP A 243 15.57 -22.16 -6.35
N PHE A 244 16.31 -21.29 -7.01
CA PHE A 244 16.10 -20.90 -8.40
C PHE A 244 16.82 -21.78 -9.40
N SER A 245 17.64 -22.76 -8.98
CA SER A 245 18.43 -23.61 -9.88
C SER A 245 17.60 -24.29 -10.97
N PRO A 246 16.41 -24.87 -10.69
CA PRO A 246 15.59 -25.47 -11.74
C PRO A 246 15.13 -24.47 -12.81
N TYR A 247 14.81 -23.24 -12.40
CA TYR A 247 14.39 -22.16 -13.30
C TYR A 247 15.56 -21.63 -14.14
N LEU A 248 16.75 -21.46 -13.52
CA LEU A 248 17.96 -21.02 -14.21
C LEU A 248 18.47 -22.06 -15.23
N LEU A 249 18.26 -23.35 -14.97
CA LEU A 249 18.51 -24.40 -15.97
C LEU A 249 17.60 -24.26 -17.19
N LYS A 250 16.33 -23.93 -17.02
CA LYS A 250 15.39 -23.70 -18.13
C LYS A 250 15.80 -22.46 -18.93
N VAL A 251 16.22 -21.38 -18.25
CA VAL A 251 16.79 -20.19 -18.92
C VAL A 251 17.99 -20.57 -19.78
N ARG A 252 18.92 -21.37 -19.24
CA ARG A 252 20.11 -21.84 -19.97
C ARG A 252 19.73 -22.66 -21.21
N GLN A 253 18.72 -23.52 -21.12
CA GLN A 253 18.22 -24.30 -22.23
C GLN A 253 17.54 -23.46 -23.32
N ALA A 254 16.77 -22.46 -22.90
CA ALA A 254 16.03 -21.58 -23.80
C ALA A 254 16.92 -20.62 -24.60
N LYS A 255 18.12 -20.30 -24.09
CA LYS A 255 19.10 -19.40 -24.72
C LYS A 255 18.47 -18.07 -25.15
N PRO A 256 17.88 -17.27 -24.22
CA PRO A 256 17.32 -15.98 -24.54
C PRO A 256 18.40 -14.94 -24.83
N ASP A 257 18.01 -13.82 -25.44
CA ASP A 257 18.89 -12.64 -25.53
C ASP A 257 18.86 -11.84 -24.21
N VAL A 258 17.74 -11.87 -23.49
CA VAL A 258 17.55 -11.12 -22.24
C VAL A 258 16.66 -11.93 -21.29
N VAL A 259 17.04 -12.00 -20.01
CA VAL A 259 16.20 -12.56 -18.94
C VAL A 259 15.41 -11.43 -18.28
N CYS A 260 14.12 -11.66 -18.01
CA CYS A 260 13.22 -10.69 -17.41
C CYS A 260 12.75 -11.17 -16.03
N SER A 261 12.96 -10.36 -15.01
CA SER A 261 12.47 -10.62 -13.65
C SER A 261 11.14 -9.89 -13.40
N ASN A 262 10.07 -10.68 -13.25
CA ASN A 262 8.76 -10.25 -12.76
C ASN A 262 8.55 -10.74 -11.30
N LEU A 263 9.62 -10.83 -10.52
CA LEU A 263 9.65 -11.34 -9.16
C LEU A 263 9.34 -10.24 -8.14
N ALA A 264 9.13 -10.61 -6.87
CA ALA A 264 8.82 -9.68 -5.80
C ALA A 264 9.45 -10.09 -4.46
N GLY A 265 9.81 -9.10 -3.65
CA GLY A 265 10.33 -9.30 -2.30
C GLY A 265 11.54 -10.22 -2.27
N ASN A 266 11.58 -11.16 -1.32
CA ASN A 266 12.71 -12.08 -1.15
C ASN A 266 13.05 -12.91 -2.42
N GLN A 267 12.10 -13.11 -3.33
CA GLN A 267 12.40 -13.77 -4.60
C GLN A 267 13.43 -12.99 -5.43
N VAL A 268 13.34 -11.64 -5.44
CA VAL A 268 14.30 -10.78 -6.16
C VAL A 268 15.70 -10.95 -5.54
N THR A 269 15.80 -10.89 -4.22
CA THR A 269 17.07 -11.08 -3.49
C THR A 269 17.71 -12.42 -3.81
N THR A 270 16.92 -13.51 -3.75
CA THR A 270 17.41 -14.87 -4.00
C THR A 270 17.78 -15.05 -5.47
N PHE A 271 16.96 -14.57 -6.39
CA PHE A 271 17.24 -14.59 -7.82
C PHE A 271 18.57 -13.91 -8.16
N LEU A 272 18.79 -12.70 -7.65
CA LEU A 272 20.02 -11.94 -7.93
C LEU A 272 21.26 -12.71 -7.50
N LYS A 273 21.27 -13.29 -6.29
CA LYS A 273 22.37 -14.09 -5.78
C LYS A 273 22.64 -15.32 -6.61
N GLN A 274 21.60 -16.13 -6.83
CA GLN A 274 21.76 -17.40 -7.56
C GLN A 274 22.00 -17.18 -9.05
N TYR A 275 21.47 -16.09 -9.64
CA TYR A 275 21.79 -15.75 -11.04
C TYR A 275 23.28 -15.45 -11.22
N ALA A 276 23.87 -14.71 -10.29
CA ALA A 276 25.32 -14.41 -10.30
C ALA A 276 26.15 -15.70 -10.09
N GLU A 277 25.78 -16.54 -9.13
CA GLU A 277 26.44 -17.84 -8.86
C GLU A 277 26.36 -18.80 -10.04
N PHE A 278 25.24 -18.81 -10.77
CA PHE A 278 25.00 -19.67 -11.93
C PHE A 278 25.83 -19.29 -13.15
N GLY A 279 26.35 -18.04 -13.20
CA GLY A 279 27.19 -17.53 -14.26
C GLY A 279 26.56 -17.56 -15.65
N LEU A 280 25.24 -17.27 -15.74
CA LEU A 280 24.55 -17.19 -17.03
C LEU A 280 25.05 -15.96 -17.82
N PRO A 281 25.30 -16.12 -19.14
CA PRO A 281 25.88 -15.04 -19.97
C PRO A 281 24.85 -14.01 -20.46
N TYR A 282 23.59 -14.16 -20.04
CA TYR A 282 22.51 -13.31 -20.54
C TYR A 282 22.36 -12.06 -19.67
N PRO A 283 22.26 -10.84 -20.25
CA PRO A 283 21.84 -9.67 -19.49
C PRO A 283 20.42 -9.91 -18.96
N PHE A 284 20.12 -9.31 -17.79
CA PHE A 284 18.77 -9.35 -17.26
C PHE A 284 18.22 -7.95 -16.96
N ILE A 285 16.93 -7.86 -16.95
CA ILE A 285 16.15 -6.69 -16.60
C ILE A 285 15.10 -7.08 -15.57
N GLY A 286 14.62 -6.12 -14.79
CA GLY A 286 13.49 -6.35 -13.92
C GLY A 286 12.48 -5.24 -14.02
N PHE A 287 11.22 -5.57 -13.81
CA PHE A 287 10.15 -4.59 -13.78
C PHE A 287 9.64 -4.32 -12.37
N ASN A 288 10.31 -4.85 -11.36
CA ASN A 288 9.98 -4.59 -9.96
C ASN A 288 11.25 -4.71 -9.09
N LEU A 289 11.61 -3.62 -8.44
CA LEU A 289 12.67 -3.62 -7.44
C LEU A 289 12.33 -2.68 -6.30
N ASN A 290 12.58 -3.16 -5.09
CA ASN A 290 12.64 -2.35 -3.90
C ASN A 290 14.09 -2.30 -3.42
N THR A 291 14.56 -1.16 -2.95
CA THR A 291 15.98 -1.00 -2.61
C THR A 291 16.43 -1.95 -1.49
N ALA A 292 15.53 -2.32 -0.58
CA ALA A 292 15.82 -3.34 0.43
C ALA A 292 16.17 -4.71 -0.17
N ASP A 293 15.50 -5.12 -1.26
CA ASP A 293 15.79 -6.38 -1.95
C ASP A 293 17.18 -6.36 -2.58
N ALA A 294 17.56 -5.20 -3.18
CA ALA A 294 18.91 -5.00 -3.75
C ALA A 294 20.00 -5.02 -2.68
N TRP A 295 19.78 -4.34 -1.55
CA TRP A 295 20.74 -4.33 -0.43
C TRP A 295 20.94 -5.71 0.15
N ALA A 296 19.86 -6.49 0.31
CA ALA A 296 19.92 -7.86 0.82
C ALA A 296 20.60 -8.82 -0.16
N ALA A 297 20.55 -8.55 -1.48
CA ALA A 297 21.28 -9.32 -2.47
C ALA A 297 22.79 -9.07 -2.43
N GLY A 298 23.21 -7.86 -2.06
CA GLY A 298 24.59 -7.40 -2.08
C GLY A 298 24.96 -6.70 -3.41
N ALA A 299 25.82 -5.70 -3.29
CA ALA A 299 26.21 -4.87 -4.44
C ALA A 299 26.90 -5.67 -5.55
N GLU A 300 27.61 -6.73 -5.18
CA GLU A 300 28.32 -7.63 -6.11
C GLU A 300 27.39 -8.46 -6.96
N ASN A 301 26.17 -8.71 -6.51
CA ASN A 301 25.14 -9.51 -7.20
C ASN A 301 24.13 -8.63 -7.95
N PHE A 302 24.18 -7.31 -7.72
CA PHE A 302 23.21 -6.41 -8.31
C PHE A 302 23.64 -5.97 -9.72
N ALA A 303 22.80 -6.29 -10.71
CA ALA A 303 22.99 -5.91 -12.11
C ALA A 303 21.63 -5.61 -12.76
N GLY A 304 21.64 -5.24 -14.04
CA GLY A 304 20.45 -5.01 -14.83
C GLY A 304 19.86 -3.60 -14.73
N ILE A 305 18.68 -3.41 -15.35
CA ILE A 305 17.91 -2.17 -15.36
C ILE A 305 16.60 -2.44 -14.61
N TRP A 306 16.25 -1.54 -13.70
CA TRP A 306 15.11 -1.69 -12.80
C TRP A 306 14.34 -0.38 -12.61
N PRO A 307 13.06 -0.40 -12.32
CA PRO A 307 12.29 0.77 -11.95
C PRO A 307 12.22 0.93 -10.42
N THR A 308 12.11 2.17 -9.96
CA THR A 308 11.69 2.47 -8.60
C THR A 308 10.76 3.67 -8.57
N VAL A 309 9.92 3.73 -7.55
CA VAL A 309 9.06 4.89 -7.30
C VAL A 309 9.77 5.98 -6.52
N TRP A 310 10.71 5.61 -5.66
CA TRP A 310 11.50 6.52 -4.83
C TRP A 310 12.80 5.85 -4.39
N HIS A 311 13.83 6.63 -4.11
CA HIS A 311 15.08 6.16 -3.49
C HIS A 311 15.71 7.25 -2.62
N HIS A 312 16.52 6.83 -1.67
CA HIS A 312 17.10 7.69 -0.63
C HIS A 312 18.08 8.75 -1.15
N ASP A 313 18.63 8.58 -2.37
CA ASP A 313 19.55 9.53 -2.99
C ASP A 313 18.84 10.71 -3.70
N LEU A 314 17.52 10.80 -3.62
CA LEU A 314 16.80 11.96 -4.16
C LEU A 314 17.23 13.24 -3.45
N THR A 315 17.55 14.27 -4.25
CA THR A 315 18.19 15.49 -3.76
C THR A 315 17.24 16.60 -3.34
N THR A 316 15.93 16.38 -3.40
CA THR A 316 14.93 17.36 -2.92
C THR A 316 15.11 17.63 -1.43
N PRO A 317 14.84 18.86 -0.95
CA PRO A 317 14.96 19.17 0.49
C PRO A 317 14.10 18.23 1.35
N GLY A 318 12.87 17.93 0.93
CA GLY A 318 11.96 17.02 1.65
C GLY A 318 12.52 15.60 1.77
N SER A 319 13.02 15.01 0.65
CA SER A 319 13.67 13.69 0.68
C SER A 319 14.88 13.68 1.60
N LYS A 320 15.78 14.66 1.51
CA LYS A 320 16.97 14.75 2.37
C LYS A 320 16.60 14.79 3.86
N THR A 321 15.61 15.61 4.21
CA THR A 321 15.13 15.73 5.60
C THR A 321 14.53 14.41 6.07
N PHE A 322 13.68 13.78 5.26
CA PHE A 322 13.09 12.48 5.58
C PHE A 322 14.17 11.41 5.79
N VAL A 323 15.14 11.29 4.87
CA VAL A 323 16.24 10.32 4.98
C VAL A 323 17.05 10.55 6.25
N ALA A 324 17.43 11.78 6.55
CA ALA A 324 18.20 12.12 7.75
C ALA A 324 17.44 11.76 9.04
N ASN A 325 16.16 12.15 9.13
CA ASN A 325 15.34 11.89 10.31
C ASN A 325 15.05 10.39 10.49
N PHE A 326 14.74 9.68 9.41
CA PHE A 326 14.50 8.24 9.43
C PHE A 326 15.75 7.49 9.87
N THR A 327 16.92 7.81 9.27
CA THR A 327 18.18 7.17 9.60
C THR A 327 18.57 7.43 11.06
N LYS A 328 18.40 8.66 11.54
CA LYS A 328 18.65 9.02 12.95
C LYS A 328 17.75 8.20 13.89
N LYS A 329 16.48 8.01 13.53
CA LYS A 329 15.50 7.33 14.39
C LYS A 329 15.69 5.82 14.43
N TYR A 330 15.92 5.19 13.27
CA TYR A 330 15.89 3.74 13.13
C TYR A 330 17.25 3.11 12.89
N ASN A 331 18.32 3.91 12.76
CA ASN A 331 19.66 3.45 12.37
C ASN A 331 19.66 2.58 11.09
N LYS A 332 18.74 2.91 10.16
CA LYS A 332 18.57 2.26 8.86
C LYS A 332 18.33 3.32 7.79
N ILE A 333 18.84 3.11 6.58
CA ILE A 333 18.48 3.92 5.42
C ILE A 333 17.03 3.60 5.03
N PRO A 334 16.14 4.59 4.81
CA PRO A 334 14.78 4.32 4.37
C PRO A 334 14.74 3.76 2.95
N GLU A 335 13.85 2.81 2.70
CA GLU A 335 13.52 2.34 1.39
C GLU A 335 12.14 2.88 0.93
N ASN A 336 11.71 2.55 -0.29
CA ASN A 336 10.51 3.14 -0.88
C ASN A 336 9.20 2.88 -0.10
N HIS A 337 9.06 1.75 0.63
CA HIS A 337 7.87 1.51 1.45
C HIS A 337 7.84 2.35 2.73
N ALA A 338 9.00 2.70 3.29
CA ALA A 338 9.05 3.67 4.38
C ALA A 338 8.60 5.06 3.90
N TRP A 339 9.09 5.50 2.74
CA TRP A 339 8.70 6.78 2.15
C TRP A 339 7.21 6.82 1.81
N ILE A 340 6.70 5.79 1.15
CA ILE A 340 5.32 5.79 0.64
C ILE A 340 4.29 5.80 1.78
N GLU A 341 4.53 5.05 2.87
CA GLU A 341 3.68 5.10 4.06
C GLU A 341 3.74 6.44 4.77
N TYR A 342 4.94 7.00 4.89
CA TYR A 342 5.14 8.31 5.50
C TYR A 342 4.36 9.41 4.77
N VAL A 343 4.48 9.48 3.43
CA VAL A 343 3.76 10.50 2.65
C VAL A 343 2.25 10.23 2.61
N THR A 344 1.83 8.97 2.58
CA THR A 344 0.42 8.59 2.58
C THR A 344 -0.29 9.08 3.82
N LEU A 345 0.29 8.87 5.01
CA LEU A 345 -0.32 9.35 6.24
C LEU A 345 -0.37 10.89 6.29
N LYS A 346 0.65 11.57 5.78
CA LYS A 346 0.65 13.05 5.68
C LYS A 346 -0.42 13.56 4.71
N ILE A 347 -0.63 12.89 3.57
CA ILE A 347 -1.71 13.20 2.61
C ILE A 347 -3.08 13.06 3.28
N VAL A 348 -3.32 11.95 3.99
CA VAL A 348 -4.59 11.71 4.68
C VAL A 348 -4.81 12.72 5.81
N ALA A 349 -3.78 13.03 6.59
CA ALA A 349 -3.85 14.03 7.66
C ALA A 349 -4.14 15.45 7.11
N GLN A 350 -3.52 15.84 6.00
CA GLN A 350 -3.81 17.09 5.31
C GLN A 350 -5.26 17.13 4.85
N ALA A 351 -5.74 16.08 4.18
CA ALA A 351 -7.12 16.01 3.70
C ALA A 351 -8.13 16.13 4.85
N MET A 352 -7.91 15.43 5.97
CA MET A 352 -8.76 15.55 7.16
C MET A 352 -8.75 16.96 7.76
N ASN A 353 -7.58 17.60 7.83
CA ASN A 353 -7.45 18.96 8.35
C ASN A 353 -8.15 19.99 7.45
N GLU A 354 -8.02 19.88 6.14
CA GLU A 354 -8.64 20.84 5.20
C GLU A 354 -10.14 20.64 5.06
N THR A 355 -10.62 19.40 5.05
CA THR A 355 -12.05 19.10 4.98
C THR A 355 -12.75 19.21 6.33
N LYS A 356 -12.00 19.33 7.43
CA LYS A 356 -12.51 19.27 8.82
C LYS A 356 -13.34 18.02 9.08
N SER A 357 -12.92 16.89 8.51
CA SER A 357 -13.72 15.65 8.53
C SER A 357 -12.85 14.40 8.46
N THR A 358 -13.35 13.32 9.05
CA THR A 358 -12.86 11.94 8.87
C THR A 358 -13.82 11.11 8.01
N ASP A 359 -14.86 11.72 7.47
CA ASP A 359 -15.84 11.07 6.62
C ASP A 359 -15.25 10.71 5.25
N SER A 360 -15.39 9.44 4.86
CA SER A 360 -14.78 8.92 3.64
C SER A 360 -15.26 9.64 2.38
N GLU A 361 -16.56 9.99 2.29
CA GLU A 361 -17.11 10.66 1.10
C GLU A 361 -16.52 12.06 0.92
N LYS A 362 -16.31 12.79 2.01
CA LYS A 362 -15.68 14.11 1.98
C LYS A 362 -14.21 14.04 1.60
N LEU A 363 -13.49 13.03 2.11
CA LEU A 363 -12.09 12.81 1.76
C LEU A 363 -11.93 12.42 0.30
N ILE A 364 -12.77 11.49 -0.20
CA ILE A 364 -12.79 11.09 -1.61
C ILE A 364 -13.04 12.31 -2.51
N ALA A 365 -14.08 13.09 -2.23
CA ALA A 365 -14.38 14.30 -3.00
C ALA A 365 -13.25 15.33 -2.98
N TYR A 366 -12.47 15.40 -1.89
CA TYR A 366 -11.28 16.24 -1.79
C TYR A 366 -10.13 15.74 -2.68
N PHE A 367 -9.86 14.44 -2.69
CA PHE A 367 -8.83 13.83 -3.52
C PHE A 367 -9.15 13.92 -5.03
N GLU A 368 -10.40 13.71 -5.41
CA GLU A 368 -10.85 13.76 -6.81
C GLU A 368 -10.79 15.15 -7.44
N LYS A 369 -10.67 16.23 -6.64
CA LYS A 369 -10.49 17.61 -7.15
C LYS A 369 -9.11 17.84 -7.78
N GLY A 370 -8.19 16.85 -7.70
CA GLY A 370 -6.82 17.02 -8.17
C GLY A 370 -5.97 17.89 -7.25
N THR A 371 -6.28 17.90 -5.96
CA THR A 371 -5.46 18.57 -4.93
C THR A 371 -4.04 18.06 -4.98
N GLU A 372 -3.08 18.97 -4.98
CA GLU A 372 -1.66 18.64 -5.01
C GLU A 372 -1.10 18.44 -3.60
N PHE A 373 -0.24 17.42 -3.45
CA PHE A 373 0.41 17.03 -2.20
C PHE A 373 1.93 17.07 -2.35
N ASP A 374 2.62 17.53 -1.32
CA ASP A 374 4.07 17.33 -1.21
C ASP A 374 4.35 15.86 -0.91
N ILE A 375 4.94 15.18 -1.88
CA ILE A 375 5.34 13.78 -1.79
C ILE A 375 6.86 13.62 -1.67
N LEU A 376 7.55 14.68 -1.27
CA LEU A 376 9.01 14.76 -1.09
C LEU A 376 9.82 14.57 -2.37
N LYS A 377 9.18 14.61 -3.55
CA LYS A 377 9.80 14.54 -4.87
C LYS A 377 9.93 15.90 -5.52
N ALA A 378 10.49 15.95 -6.74
CA ALA A 378 10.64 17.20 -7.47
C ALA A 378 9.29 17.81 -7.86
N ARG A 379 8.31 16.98 -8.14
CA ARG A 379 6.93 17.40 -8.43
C ARG A 379 6.00 16.97 -7.30
N LYS A 380 4.98 17.77 -7.08
CA LYS A 380 3.86 17.38 -6.23
C LYS A 380 3.08 16.24 -6.87
N GLY A 381 2.49 15.39 -6.04
CA GLY A 381 1.55 14.36 -6.49
C GLY A 381 0.11 14.82 -6.39
N TYR A 382 -0.75 14.28 -7.24
CA TYR A 382 -2.20 14.47 -7.16
C TYR A 382 -2.92 13.18 -7.57
N PHE A 383 -4.12 12.96 -7.07
CA PHE A 383 -4.91 11.79 -7.48
C PHE A 383 -5.68 12.06 -8.78
N ARG A 384 -5.57 11.15 -9.69
CA ARG A 384 -6.34 11.16 -10.93
C ARG A 384 -7.75 10.63 -10.66
N ALA A 385 -8.76 11.46 -10.92
CA ALA A 385 -10.14 11.23 -10.46
C ALA A 385 -10.85 9.99 -11.07
N TRP A 386 -10.37 9.42 -12.18
CA TRP A 386 -11.09 8.33 -12.84
C TRP A 386 -10.62 6.92 -12.42
N ASP A 387 -9.43 6.80 -11.83
CA ASP A 387 -8.86 5.53 -11.37
C ASP A 387 -8.16 5.63 -9.99
N HIS A 388 -8.21 6.81 -9.39
CA HIS A 388 -7.65 7.14 -8.07
C HIS A 388 -6.15 6.87 -7.94
N GLN A 389 -5.41 6.87 -9.06
CA GLN A 389 -3.95 6.73 -9.06
C GLN A 389 -3.29 8.04 -8.68
N LEU A 390 -2.36 7.99 -7.72
CA LEU A 390 -1.46 9.12 -7.43
C LEU A 390 -0.50 9.32 -8.61
N MET A 391 -0.59 10.46 -9.26
CA MET A 391 0.29 10.86 -10.36
C MET A 391 1.62 11.35 -9.81
N GLN A 392 2.72 10.72 -10.22
CA GLN A 392 4.06 10.98 -9.71
C GLN A 392 5.15 10.48 -10.66
N GLU A 393 6.42 10.82 -10.40
CA GLU A 393 7.55 10.32 -11.15
C GLU A 393 7.87 8.86 -10.83
N ALA A 394 8.38 8.15 -11.86
CA ALA A 394 9.05 6.86 -11.75
C ALA A 394 10.48 7.00 -12.25
N TYR A 395 11.40 6.25 -11.66
CA TYR A 395 12.82 6.34 -11.96
C TYR A 395 13.36 5.00 -12.43
N PRO A 396 13.86 4.89 -13.70
CA PRO A 396 14.70 3.75 -14.08
C PRO A 396 16.10 3.95 -13.49
N PHE A 397 16.71 2.88 -13.03
CA PHE A 397 18.08 2.90 -12.52
C PHE A 397 18.85 1.62 -12.87
N THR A 398 20.17 1.71 -12.88
CA THR A 398 21.10 0.60 -13.12
C THR A 398 22.09 0.51 -11.98
N ALA A 399 22.71 -0.66 -11.82
CA ALA A 399 23.89 -0.78 -10.98
C ALA A 399 25.01 0.13 -11.51
N LYS A 400 25.69 0.85 -10.61
CA LYS A 400 26.93 1.54 -10.99
C LYS A 400 28.04 0.51 -11.15
N PRO A 401 28.90 0.63 -12.15
CA PRO A 401 30.15 -0.15 -12.17
C PRO A 401 30.93 0.08 -10.87
N LYS A 402 31.57 -0.96 -10.36
CA LYS A 402 32.50 -0.85 -9.21
C LYS A 402 33.68 0.01 -9.55
#